data_98663fc3f3c565fb6a4998abecc81fd2
#
_entry.id   98663fc3f3c565fb6a4998abecc81fd2
#
_cell.length_a   1.000
_cell.length_b   1.000
_cell.length_c   1.000
_cell.angle_alpha   90.00
_cell.angle_beta   90.00
_cell.angle_gamma   90.00
#
_symmetry.space_group_name_H-M   'P 1'
#
loop_
_entity.id
_entity.type
_entity.pdbx_description
1 polymer ?
#
loop_
_entity_poly.entity_id
_entity_poly.type
_entity_poly.pdbx_seq_one_letter_code
_entity_poly.pdbx_strand_id
1 'polypeptide(L)'
;IKELPPEYDIIGHTNNAEVAAVRHQNKKIFGVQFHPEVVHTVNGKQILKNFVKTICGLQGSWTAESFIESTIDEIRERVGDDRVVCGLSGGVDSTVVATLIHEAIGDQLQCIFVDNGLLRKNEFQDVLDVYEDQLHLPVKGVDASKQFLSKLKGVTDPEEKRKIIGNTFIEVFDNAIAHDQSFKYLAQGTLYPDVIESISFKGPSATIKSHHNVGGLPEEMNLDLIEPVKELFKDEVRNVGRTLGIPEQFIKRHPFPGPGLAIRIISDIDKDKLDMLREADDIFINELRKKGLYDEVWQALVVLLPVQSVGVMGDERTYEYTAALRAVTSVDGMTADWAHLPHPFLAIVSNRIINEVRGINRVVYDISSKPPSTIEWE
;
A
#
# COMPACT_ATOMS: atom_id res chain seq x y z
N ILE A 1 15.50 -7.05 -34.74
CA ILE A 1 15.17 -8.15 -35.67
C ILE A 1 16.14 -8.00 -36.89
N LYS A 2 16.93 -9.05 -37.20
CA LYS A 2 17.87 -9.02 -38.33
C LYS A 2 17.23 -9.45 -39.64
N GLU A 3 16.32 -10.40 -39.57
CA GLU A 3 15.52 -10.88 -40.69
C GLU A 3 14.08 -11.11 -40.25
N LEU A 4 13.14 -10.66 -41.08
CA LEU A 4 11.72 -10.88 -40.87
C LEU A 4 11.28 -12.14 -41.62
N PRO A 5 10.56 -13.10 -41.00
CA PRO A 5 9.99 -14.23 -41.72
C PRO A 5 9.06 -13.76 -42.85
N PRO A 6 9.02 -14.47 -43.99
CA PRO A 6 8.30 -14.00 -45.16
C PRO A 6 6.79 -13.86 -44.98
N GLU A 7 6.22 -14.50 -43.93
CA GLU A 7 4.79 -14.43 -43.63
C GLU A 7 4.40 -13.20 -42.80
N TYR A 8 5.36 -12.31 -42.49
CA TYR A 8 5.09 -11.13 -41.67
C TYR A 8 5.27 -9.83 -42.43
N ASP A 9 4.35 -8.90 -42.24
CA ASP A 9 4.43 -7.52 -42.72
C ASP A 9 4.94 -6.61 -41.61
N ILE A 10 5.77 -5.62 -41.94
CA ILE A 10 6.13 -4.53 -41.03
C ILE A 10 4.97 -3.56 -40.98
N ILE A 11 4.44 -3.29 -39.75
CA ILE A 11 3.34 -2.35 -39.52
C ILE A 11 3.74 -1.15 -38.66
N GLY A 12 4.98 -1.10 -38.22
CA GLY A 12 5.53 0.04 -37.47
C GLY A 12 7.05 0.05 -37.48
N HIS A 13 7.61 1.27 -37.54
CA HIS A 13 9.05 1.53 -37.50
C HIS A 13 9.35 2.77 -36.61
N THR A 14 10.59 2.91 -36.20
CA THR A 14 11.11 4.11 -35.54
C THR A 14 12.43 4.52 -36.21
N ASN A 15 12.93 5.72 -35.85
CA ASN A 15 14.22 6.17 -36.38
C ASN A 15 15.40 5.23 -36.05
N ASN A 16 15.25 4.41 -34.98
CA ASN A 16 16.30 3.51 -34.48
C ASN A 16 15.98 2.03 -34.67
N ALA A 17 14.77 1.68 -35.17
CA ALA A 17 14.33 0.31 -35.37
C ALA A 17 13.45 0.24 -36.63
N GLU A 18 14.01 -0.37 -37.67
CA GLU A 18 13.32 -0.56 -38.96
C GLU A 18 12.09 -1.47 -38.81
N VAL A 19 12.15 -2.43 -37.86
CA VAL A 19 11.08 -3.36 -37.53
C VAL A 19 10.70 -3.15 -36.06
N ALA A 20 9.80 -2.21 -35.80
CA ALA A 20 9.31 -1.94 -34.47
C ALA A 20 7.98 -2.67 -34.15
N ALA A 21 7.16 -2.92 -35.19
CA ALA A 21 5.93 -3.70 -35.07
C ALA A 21 5.69 -4.52 -36.34
N VAL A 22 5.15 -5.72 -36.14
CA VAL A 22 4.87 -6.68 -37.22
C VAL A 22 3.51 -7.32 -37.07
N ARG A 23 2.91 -7.77 -38.18
CA ARG A 23 1.73 -8.63 -38.18
C ARG A 23 1.95 -9.83 -39.09
N HIS A 24 1.39 -10.95 -38.75
CA HIS A 24 1.32 -12.10 -39.64
C HIS A 24 0.24 -11.87 -40.69
N GLN A 25 0.52 -12.19 -41.96
CA GLN A 25 -0.36 -11.93 -43.11
C GLN A 25 -1.73 -12.61 -43.01
N ASN A 26 -1.77 -13.83 -42.52
CA ASN A 26 -2.97 -14.68 -42.50
C ASN A 26 -3.48 -15.09 -41.13
N LYS A 27 -2.78 -14.72 -40.04
CA LYS A 27 -3.14 -15.07 -38.67
C LYS A 27 -3.24 -13.82 -37.81
N LYS A 28 -4.04 -13.87 -36.76
CA LYS A 28 -4.14 -12.78 -35.77
C LYS A 28 -2.93 -12.77 -34.80
N ILE A 29 -1.70 -12.75 -35.39
CA ILE A 29 -0.46 -12.69 -34.62
C ILE A 29 0.19 -11.35 -34.89
N PHE A 30 0.50 -10.62 -33.81
CA PHE A 30 1.15 -9.33 -33.83
C PHE A 30 2.34 -9.34 -32.89
N GLY A 31 3.41 -8.64 -33.24
CA GLY A 31 4.59 -8.49 -32.42
C GLY A 31 5.02 -7.03 -32.36
N VAL A 32 5.48 -6.59 -31.21
CA VAL A 32 6.05 -5.26 -30.99
C VAL A 32 7.40 -5.36 -30.28
N GLN A 33 8.33 -4.45 -30.59
CA GLN A 33 9.64 -4.37 -29.95
C GLN A 33 9.71 -3.28 -28.85
N PHE A 34 8.61 -2.67 -28.54
CA PHE A 34 8.46 -1.68 -27.48
C PHE A 34 7.41 -2.15 -26.47
N HIS A 35 7.35 -1.49 -25.36
CA HIS A 35 6.41 -1.78 -24.26
C HIS A 35 5.16 -0.89 -24.39
N PRO A 36 4.04 -1.37 -24.94
CA PRO A 36 2.82 -0.57 -25.06
C PRO A 36 2.14 -0.31 -23.70
N GLU A 37 2.46 -1.10 -22.69
CA GLU A 37 1.92 -0.99 -21.34
C GLU A 37 2.53 0.14 -20.51
N VAL A 38 3.74 0.60 -20.85
CA VAL A 38 4.41 1.63 -20.04
C VAL A 38 3.92 3.04 -20.37
N VAL A 39 3.94 3.92 -19.39
CA VAL A 39 3.47 5.32 -19.47
C VAL A 39 4.21 6.15 -20.54
N HIS A 40 5.46 5.81 -20.85
CA HIS A 40 6.28 6.52 -21.83
C HIS A 40 5.91 6.18 -23.28
N THR A 41 5.16 5.11 -23.52
CA THR A 41 4.70 4.78 -24.87
C THR A 41 3.45 5.60 -25.21
N VAL A 42 3.65 6.59 -26.07
CA VAL A 42 2.55 7.43 -26.58
C VAL A 42 1.50 6.52 -27.24
N ASN A 43 0.24 6.65 -26.84
CA ASN A 43 -0.88 5.82 -27.32
C ASN A 43 -0.77 4.31 -27.02
N GLY A 44 0.11 3.86 -26.11
CA GLY A 44 0.27 2.44 -25.77
C GLY A 44 -1.04 1.78 -25.35
N LYS A 45 -1.83 2.45 -24.51
CA LYS A 45 -3.18 2.00 -24.09
C LYS A 45 -4.13 1.81 -25.30
N GLN A 46 -4.05 2.67 -26.32
CA GLN A 46 -4.89 2.54 -27.51
C GLN A 46 -4.44 1.36 -28.37
N ILE A 47 -3.14 1.08 -28.47
CA ILE A 47 -2.59 -0.10 -29.17
C ILE A 47 -3.13 -1.38 -28.53
N LEU A 48 -3.03 -1.51 -27.21
CA LEU A 48 -3.56 -2.65 -26.45
C LEU A 48 -5.08 -2.79 -26.65
N LYS A 49 -5.82 -1.67 -26.53
CA LYS A 49 -7.28 -1.66 -26.73
C LYS A 49 -7.66 -2.13 -28.15
N ASN A 50 -6.94 -1.69 -29.18
CA ASN A 50 -7.20 -2.12 -30.57
C ASN A 50 -6.94 -3.62 -30.72
N PHE A 51 -5.87 -4.14 -30.13
CA PHE A 51 -5.58 -5.58 -30.18
C PHE A 51 -6.69 -6.38 -29.49
N VAL A 52 -6.99 -6.05 -28.24
CA VAL A 52 -7.96 -6.79 -27.42
C VAL A 52 -9.37 -6.71 -27.97
N LYS A 53 -9.85 -5.50 -28.31
CA LYS A 53 -11.25 -5.29 -28.75
C LYS A 53 -11.45 -5.54 -30.24
N THR A 54 -10.58 -4.96 -31.09
CA THR A 54 -10.81 -4.99 -32.54
C THR A 54 -10.29 -6.27 -33.16
N ILE A 55 -9.08 -6.73 -32.78
CA ILE A 55 -8.46 -7.90 -33.38
C ILE A 55 -8.94 -9.19 -32.73
N CYS A 56 -8.94 -9.27 -31.39
CA CYS A 56 -9.41 -10.44 -30.64
C CYS A 56 -10.94 -10.51 -30.55
N GLY A 57 -11.64 -9.38 -30.65
CA GLY A 57 -13.11 -9.32 -30.57
C GLY A 57 -13.66 -9.49 -29.16
N LEU A 58 -12.84 -9.24 -28.12
CA LEU A 58 -13.29 -9.37 -26.74
C LEU A 58 -14.26 -8.27 -26.37
N GLN A 59 -15.39 -8.64 -25.73
CA GLN A 59 -16.48 -7.71 -25.40
C GLN A 59 -16.22 -6.90 -24.13
N GLY A 60 -15.27 -7.33 -23.27
CA GLY A 60 -15.00 -6.68 -21.99
C GLY A 60 -16.18 -6.87 -21.04
N SER A 61 -16.53 -8.12 -20.77
CA SER A 61 -17.63 -8.50 -19.88
C SER A 61 -17.29 -8.35 -18.39
N TRP A 62 -16.00 -8.20 -18.05
CA TRP A 62 -15.60 -7.95 -16.68
C TRP A 62 -15.97 -6.52 -16.27
N THR A 63 -16.73 -6.40 -15.20
CA THR A 63 -17.04 -5.14 -14.50
C THR A 63 -16.90 -5.35 -13.01
N ALA A 64 -16.74 -4.26 -12.25
CA ALA A 64 -16.67 -4.36 -10.78
C ALA A 64 -17.93 -5.02 -10.20
N GLU A 65 -19.11 -4.68 -10.75
CA GLU A 65 -20.38 -5.26 -10.32
C GLU A 65 -20.43 -6.78 -10.55
N SER A 66 -20.09 -7.24 -11.77
CA SER A 66 -20.09 -8.68 -12.09
C SER A 66 -19.07 -9.45 -11.28
N PHE A 67 -17.92 -8.83 -10.98
CA PHE A 67 -16.91 -9.40 -10.10
C PHE A 67 -17.44 -9.54 -8.67
N ILE A 68 -18.07 -8.50 -8.11
CA ILE A 68 -18.64 -8.53 -6.76
C ILE A 68 -19.69 -9.65 -6.66
N GLU A 69 -20.63 -9.72 -7.59
CA GLU A 69 -21.69 -10.74 -7.59
C GLU A 69 -21.09 -12.15 -7.59
N SER A 70 -20.18 -12.45 -8.53
CA SER A 70 -19.57 -13.77 -8.62
C SER A 70 -18.73 -14.12 -7.40
N THR A 71 -17.99 -13.16 -6.86
CA THR A 71 -17.13 -13.37 -5.68
C THR A 71 -17.97 -13.62 -4.41
N ILE A 72 -19.07 -12.89 -4.24
CA ILE A 72 -20.01 -13.11 -3.13
C ILE A 72 -20.57 -14.54 -3.17
N ASP A 73 -20.98 -15.02 -4.34
CA ASP A 73 -21.52 -16.37 -4.50
C ASP A 73 -20.45 -17.45 -4.22
N GLU A 74 -19.22 -17.25 -4.72
CA GLU A 74 -18.08 -18.13 -4.43
C GLU A 74 -17.75 -18.20 -2.93
N ILE A 75 -17.76 -17.04 -2.24
CA ILE A 75 -17.52 -16.99 -0.80
C ILE A 75 -18.62 -17.74 -0.05
N ARG A 76 -19.90 -17.53 -0.38
CA ARG A 76 -21.03 -18.22 0.24
C ARG A 76 -20.94 -19.74 0.07
N GLU A 77 -20.65 -20.20 -1.14
CA GLU A 77 -20.51 -21.63 -1.43
C GLU A 77 -19.34 -22.25 -0.63
N ARG A 78 -18.21 -21.54 -0.57
CA ARG A 78 -16.99 -22.02 0.08
C ARG A 78 -17.08 -22.04 1.60
N VAL A 79 -17.65 -20.98 2.19
CA VAL A 79 -17.71 -20.82 3.65
C VAL A 79 -18.86 -21.64 4.26
N GLY A 80 -20.02 -21.67 3.61
CA GLY A 80 -21.20 -22.35 4.16
C GLY A 80 -21.57 -21.80 5.54
N ASP A 81 -21.64 -22.70 6.54
CA ASP A 81 -21.98 -22.32 7.93
C ASP A 81 -20.73 -22.02 8.79
N ASP A 82 -19.52 -22.09 8.23
CA ASP A 82 -18.27 -21.83 8.95
C ASP A 82 -18.04 -20.34 9.20
N ARG A 83 -17.04 -20.02 10.03
CA ARG A 83 -16.68 -18.62 10.36
C ARG A 83 -15.35 -18.20 9.76
N VAL A 84 -15.27 -16.91 9.42
CA VAL A 84 -14.10 -16.28 8.82
C VAL A 84 -13.55 -15.21 9.77
N VAL A 85 -12.23 -15.17 9.94
CA VAL A 85 -11.55 -14.05 10.60
C VAL A 85 -10.76 -13.25 9.55
N CYS A 86 -10.74 -11.91 9.70
CA CYS A 86 -10.02 -10.99 8.82
C CYS A 86 -9.18 -10.01 9.64
N GLY A 87 -7.89 -9.96 9.36
CA GLY A 87 -7.02 -8.91 9.90
C GLY A 87 -7.14 -7.63 9.07
N LEU A 88 -7.54 -6.53 9.70
CA LEU A 88 -7.62 -5.23 9.07
C LEU A 88 -6.33 -4.44 9.28
N SER A 89 -5.83 -3.82 8.22
CA SER A 89 -4.64 -2.94 8.27
C SER A 89 -4.97 -1.46 8.16
N GLY A 90 -6.25 -1.10 8.01
CA GLY A 90 -6.67 0.26 7.66
C GLY A 90 -6.38 0.62 6.17
N GLY A 91 -5.86 -0.30 5.38
CA GLY A 91 -5.62 -0.13 3.95
C GLY A 91 -6.81 -0.53 3.09
N VAL A 92 -6.86 -0.03 1.85
CA VAL A 92 -7.98 -0.29 0.93
C VAL A 92 -8.18 -1.77 0.65
N ASP A 93 -7.11 -2.58 0.54
CA ASP A 93 -7.20 -3.99 0.15
C ASP A 93 -7.90 -4.82 1.22
N SER A 94 -7.45 -4.72 2.48
CA SER A 94 -8.10 -5.41 3.61
C SER A 94 -9.53 -4.93 3.83
N THR A 95 -9.82 -3.65 3.57
CA THR A 95 -11.17 -3.10 3.67
C THR A 95 -12.09 -3.67 2.60
N VAL A 96 -11.64 -3.74 1.33
CA VAL A 96 -12.42 -4.35 0.24
C VAL A 96 -12.69 -5.82 0.50
N VAL A 97 -11.68 -6.57 0.95
CA VAL A 97 -11.83 -8.00 1.31
C VAL A 97 -12.86 -8.18 2.42
N ALA A 98 -12.74 -7.42 3.51
CA ALA A 98 -13.68 -7.52 4.63
C ALA A 98 -15.11 -7.16 4.20
N THR A 99 -15.29 -6.12 3.39
CA THR A 99 -16.61 -5.71 2.89
C THR A 99 -17.22 -6.78 1.98
N LEU A 100 -16.45 -7.35 1.03
CA LEU A 100 -16.91 -8.45 0.18
C LEU A 100 -17.37 -9.67 0.99
N ILE A 101 -16.58 -10.05 1.99
CA ILE A 101 -16.90 -11.20 2.83
C ILE A 101 -18.13 -10.90 3.70
N HIS A 102 -18.22 -9.68 4.26
CA HIS A 102 -19.37 -9.29 5.05
C HIS A 102 -20.68 -9.27 4.23
N GLU A 103 -20.65 -8.78 3.00
CA GLU A 103 -21.78 -8.85 2.06
C GLU A 103 -22.18 -10.31 1.73
N ALA A 104 -21.21 -11.21 1.73
CA ALA A 104 -21.46 -12.63 1.45
C ALA A 104 -22.07 -13.38 2.64
N ILE A 105 -21.49 -13.23 3.84
CA ILE A 105 -21.75 -14.11 5.00
C ILE A 105 -22.14 -13.37 6.29
N GLY A 106 -22.23 -12.04 6.27
CA GLY A 106 -22.69 -11.23 7.41
C GLY A 106 -21.89 -11.48 8.70
N ASP A 107 -22.61 -11.84 9.77
CA ASP A 107 -22.07 -12.02 11.12
C ASP A 107 -21.12 -13.24 11.29
N GLN A 108 -20.98 -14.08 10.28
CA GLN A 108 -19.98 -15.17 10.29
C GLN A 108 -18.55 -14.61 10.13
N LEU A 109 -18.41 -13.36 9.65
CA LEU A 109 -17.14 -12.64 9.63
C LEU A 109 -16.86 -12.03 11.00
N GLN A 110 -15.59 -12.09 11.44
CA GLN A 110 -15.03 -11.27 12.51
C GLN A 110 -13.79 -10.55 12.01
N CYS A 111 -13.81 -9.24 12.05
CA CYS A 111 -12.65 -8.42 11.73
C CYS A 111 -11.86 -8.09 13.01
N ILE A 112 -10.52 -8.03 12.89
CA ILE A 112 -9.62 -7.62 13.97
C ILE A 112 -8.75 -6.49 13.47
N PHE A 113 -8.77 -5.35 14.18
CA PHE A 113 -7.91 -4.22 13.93
C PHE A 113 -7.00 -3.97 15.13
N VAL A 114 -5.69 -4.01 14.91
CA VAL A 114 -4.69 -3.93 15.99
C VAL A 114 -4.06 -2.55 16.03
N ASP A 115 -4.11 -1.88 17.19
CA ASP A 115 -3.23 -0.77 17.48
C ASP A 115 -1.86 -1.31 17.96
N ASN A 116 -0.88 -1.19 17.12
CA ASN A 116 0.51 -1.56 17.41
C ASN A 116 1.30 -0.41 18.07
N GLY A 117 0.68 0.72 18.34
CA GLY A 117 1.35 1.93 18.86
C GLY A 117 2.18 2.67 17.81
N LEU A 118 2.15 2.25 16.53
CA LEU A 118 2.94 2.81 15.44
C LEU A 118 2.05 3.43 14.34
N LEU A 119 0.75 3.54 14.62
CA LEU A 119 -0.21 4.19 13.74
C LEU A 119 -0.05 5.71 13.79
N ARG A 120 -0.60 6.38 12.77
CA ARG A 120 -0.68 7.85 12.71
C ARG A 120 -1.53 8.41 13.86
N LYS A 121 -1.50 9.72 14.01
CA LYS A 121 -2.30 10.41 15.02
C LYS A 121 -3.79 10.10 14.85
N ASN A 122 -4.45 9.67 15.91
CA ASN A 122 -5.87 9.30 16.00
C ASN A 122 -6.32 8.17 15.05
N GLU A 123 -5.43 7.62 14.27
CA GLU A 123 -5.76 6.67 13.19
C GLU A 123 -6.53 5.43 13.68
N PHE A 124 -6.20 4.92 14.87
CA PHE A 124 -6.87 3.73 15.41
C PHE A 124 -8.38 3.98 15.58
N GLN A 125 -8.74 5.09 16.24
CA GLN A 125 -10.15 5.43 16.45
C GLN A 125 -10.83 5.84 15.14
N ASP A 126 -10.21 6.71 14.34
CA ASP A 126 -10.77 7.19 13.08
C ASP A 126 -11.11 6.04 12.12
N VAL A 127 -10.27 4.99 12.11
CA VAL A 127 -10.47 3.80 11.27
C VAL A 127 -11.58 2.90 11.83
N LEU A 128 -11.62 2.70 13.16
CA LEU A 128 -12.70 1.94 13.80
C LEU A 128 -14.06 2.58 13.56
N ASP A 129 -14.16 3.89 13.76
CA ASP A 129 -15.42 4.63 13.55
C ASP A 129 -15.96 4.46 12.12
N VAL A 130 -15.07 4.45 11.12
CA VAL A 130 -15.51 4.20 9.73
C VAL A 130 -15.93 2.76 9.51
N TYR A 131 -15.23 1.79 10.08
CA TYR A 131 -15.60 0.39 9.92
C TYR A 131 -16.93 0.07 10.59
N GLU A 132 -17.18 0.61 11.77
CA GLU A 132 -18.41 0.38 12.52
C GLU A 132 -19.58 1.20 12.00
N ASP A 133 -19.39 2.53 11.85
CA ASP A 133 -20.50 3.45 11.55
C ASP A 133 -20.86 3.53 10.08
N GLN A 134 -19.89 3.38 9.16
CA GLN A 134 -20.12 3.58 7.73
C GLN A 134 -20.17 2.26 6.95
N LEU A 135 -19.31 1.30 7.30
CA LEU A 135 -19.23 0.01 6.62
C LEU A 135 -19.96 -1.12 7.37
N HIS A 136 -20.38 -0.87 8.61
CA HIS A 136 -21.09 -1.81 9.47
C HIS A 136 -20.39 -3.17 9.62
N LEU A 137 -19.05 -3.16 9.59
CA LEU A 137 -18.24 -4.37 9.72
C LEU A 137 -18.18 -4.81 11.20
N PRO A 138 -18.25 -6.11 11.48
CA PRO A 138 -18.07 -6.64 12.83
C PRO A 138 -16.59 -6.59 13.24
N VAL A 139 -16.11 -5.42 13.70
CA VAL A 139 -14.70 -5.18 14.03
C VAL A 139 -14.46 -5.25 15.51
N LYS A 140 -13.38 -5.93 15.90
CA LYS A 140 -12.81 -5.91 17.25
C LYS A 140 -11.50 -5.13 17.23
N GLY A 141 -11.46 -3.96 17.86
CA GLY A 141 -10.24 -3.20 18.10
C GLY A 141 -9.41 -3.84 19.23
N VAL A 142 -8.11 -3.99 19.01
CA VAL A 142 -7.16 -4.55 19.98
C VAL A 142 -6.01 -3.58 20.21
N ASP A 143 -5.95 -2.93 21.37
CA ASP A 143 -4.79 -2.12 21.76
C ASP A 143 -3.67 -3.02 22.29
N ALA A 144 -2.64 -3.21 21.48
CA ALA A 144 -1.42 -3.93 21.81
C ALA A 144 -0.19 -2.99 21.85
N SER A 145 -0.39 -1.67 21.84
CA SER A 145 0.65 -0.65 21.73
C SER A 145 1.80 -0.86 22.73
N LYS A 146 1.47 -1.17 24.00
CA LYS A 146 2.48 -1.43 25.03
C LYS A 146 3.35 -2.66 24.73
N GLN A 147 2.77 -3.72 24.17
CA GLN A 147 3.48 -4.93 23.82
C GLN A 147 4.49 -4.67 22.71
N PHE A 148 4.05 -4.00 21.63
CA PHE A 148 4.94 -3.65 20.51
C PHE A 148 6.07 -2.72 20.94
N LEU A 149 5.75 -1.61 21.61
CA LEU A 149 6.74 -0.62 22.01
C LEU A 149 7.75 -1.19 23.01
N SER A 150 7.35 -2.10 23.89
CA SER A 150 8.28 -2.74 24.83
C SER A 150 9.31 -3.63 24.11
N LYS A 151 8.89 -4.36 23.07
CA LYS A 151 9.79 -5.22 22.26
C LYS A 151 10.70 -4.43 21.33
N LEU A 152 10.27 -3.23 20.90
CA LEU A 152 11.03 -2.34 20.02
C LEU A 152 12.03 -1.45 20.77
N LYS A 153 12.02 -1.46 22.11
CA LYS A 153 12.89 -0.59 22.91
C LYS A 153 14.37 -0.86 22.64
N GLY A 154 15.10 0.16 22.19
CA GLY A 154 16.52 0.12 21.86
C GLY A 154 16.85 -0.54 20.53
N VAL A 155 15.88 -0.94 19.73
CA VAL A 155 16.06 -1.51 18.40
C VAL A 155 16.21 -0.38 17.37
N THR A 156 17.34 -0.40 16.65
CA THR A 156 17.68 0.62 15.63
C THR A 156 17.72 0.05 14.22
N ASP A 157 17.99 -1.23 14.06
CA ASP A 157 18.07 -1.90 12.76
C ASP A 157 16.66 -2.04 12.14
N PRO A 158 16.44 -1.58 10.90
CA PRO A 158 15.14 -1.57 10.28
C PRO A 158 14.57 -2.97 9.99
N GLU A 159 15.43 -3.94 9.67
CA GLU A 159 15.00 -5.32 9.43
C GLU A 159 14.61 -6.02 10.75
N GLU A 160 15.32 -5.71 11.83
CA GLU A 160 14.97 -6.19 13.16
C GLU A 160 13.64 -5.58 13.62
N LYS A 161 13.42 -4.27 13.40
CA LYS A 161 12.12 -3.62 13.65
C LYS A 161 10.98 -4.35 12.92
N ARG A 162 11.13 -4.61 11.61
CA ARG A 162 10.13 -5.32 10.81
C ARG A 162 9.82 -6.71 11.34
N LYS A 163 10.86 -7.50 11.70
CA LYS A 163 10.69 -8.85 12.25
C LYS A 163 9.96 -8.84 13.58
N ILE A 164 10.33 -7.94 14.49
CA ILE A 164 9.67 -7.81 15.79
C ILE A 164 8.20 -7.44 15.61
N ILE A 165 7.92 -6.46 14.74
CA ILE A 165 6.55 -6.01 14.49
C ILE A 165 5.73 -7.14 13.86
N GLY A 166 6.24 -7.81 12.84
CA GLY A 166 5.54 -8.92 12.19
C GLY A 166 5.22 -10.06 13.15
N ASN A 167 6.23 -10.53 13.91
CA ASN A 167 6.04 -11.61 14.88
C ASN A 167 5.06 -11.21 16.00
N THR A 168 5.16 -9.98 16.49
CA THR A 168 4.25 -9.51 17.55
C THR A 168 2.82 -9.36 17.03
N PHE A 169 2.65 -8.95 15.77
CA PHE A 169 1.33 -8.88 15.15
C PHE A 169 0.66 -10.26 15.11
N ILE A 170 1.40 -11.30 14.71
CA ILE A 170 0.91 -12.68 14.68
C ILE A 170 0.50 -13.12 16.09
N GLU A 171 1.37 -12.94 17.10
CA GLU A 171 1.05 -13.28 18.49
C GLU A 171 -0.23 -12.58 19.00
N VAL A 172 -0.39 -11.29 18.70
CA VAL A 172 -1.57 -10.51 19.13
C VAL A 172 -2.82 -11.01 18.41
N PHE A 173 -2.70 -11.27 17.10
CA PHE A 173 -3.80 -11.78 16.30
C PHE A 173 -4.25 -13.17 16.79
N ASP A 174 -3.31 -14.09 17.01
CA ASP A 174 -3.58 -15.42 17.53
C ASP A 174 -4.26 -15.37 18.90
N ASN A 175 -3.77 -14.54 19.80
CA ASN A 175 -4.38 -14.35 21.11
C ASN A 175 -5.80 -13.76 21.01
N ALA A 176 -6.06 -12.90 20.04
CA ALA A 176 -7.38 -12.30 19.84
C ALA A 176 -8.44 -13.31 19.38
N ILE A 177 -8.04 -14.39 18.70
CA ILE A 177 -8.91 -15.48 18.21
C ILE A 177 -8.83 -16.77 19.04
N ALA A 178 -7.82 -16.92 19.92
CA ALA A 178 -7.54 -18.18 20.65
C ALA A 178 -8.71 -18.72 21.46
N HIS A 179 -9.62 -17.87 21.90
CA HIS A 179 -10.80 -18.26 22.68
C HIS A 179 -12.00 -18.70 21.83
N ASP A 180 -11.91 -18.53 20.50
CA ASP A 180 -12.98 -18.90 19.57
C ASP A 180 -12.44 -19.86 18.51
N GLN A 181 -12.56 -21.14 18.77
CA GLN A 181 -12.15 -22.23 17.86
C GLN A 181 -13.13 -22.44 16.69
N SER A 182 -14.14 -21.60 16.54
CA SER A 182 -15.13 -21.71 15.48
C SER A 182 -14.67 -21.15 14.13
N PHE A 183 -13.56 -20.41 14.11
CA PHE A 183 -12.98 -19.92 12.87
C PHE A 183 -12.32 -21.05 12.09
N LYS A 184 -12.68 -21.15 10.82
CA LYS A 184 -12.10 -22.12 9.89
C LYS A 184 -11.28 -21.44 8.80
N TYR A 185 -11.60 -20.18 8.51
CA TYR A 185 -10.98 -19.43 7.43
C TYR A 185 -10.31 -18.15 7.92
N LEU A 186 -9.17 -17.82 7.30
CA LEU A 186 -8.50 -16.53 7.41
C LEU A 186 -8.60 -15.79 6.08
N ALA A 187 -9.14 -14.57 6.12
CA ALA A 187 -9.22 -13.69 4.96
C ALA A 187 -7.96 -12.85 4.79
N GLN A 188 -7.42 -12.82 3.58
CA GLN A 188 -6.24 -12.05 3.21
C GLN A 188 -6.47 -11.18 1.97
N GLY A 189 -5.88 -9.98 1.99
CA GLY A 189 -5.91 -9.02 0.89
C GLY A 189 -4.77 -9.18 -0.11
N THR A 190 -4.38 -10.42 -0.44
CA THR A 190 -3.38 -10.72 -1.46
C THR A 190 -3.86 -10.21 -2.81
N LEU A 191 -2.99 -9.52 -3.55
CA LEU A 191 -3.25 -9.01 -4.89
C LEU A 191 -2.49 -9.83 -5.95
N TYR A 192 -2.88 -9.68 -7.21
CA TYR A 192 -2.22 -10.37 -8.33
C TYR A 192 -0.71 -10.09 -8.43
N PRO A 193 -0.20 -8.87 -8.26
CA PRO A 193 1.24 -8.61 -8.17
C PRO A 193 1.95 -9.40 -7.07
N ASP A 194 1.32 -9.56 -5.89
CA ASP A 194 1.90 -10.32 -4.77
C ASP A 194 2.04 -11.80 -5.14
N VAL A 195 1.05 -12.36 -5.86
CA VAL A 195 1.09 -13.75 -6.37
C VAL A 195 2.23 -13.93 -7.36
N ILE A 196 2.42 -13.01 -8.30
CA ILE A 196 3.50 -13.10 -9.29
C ILE A 196 4.88 -12.97 -8.62
N GLU A 197 5.03 -12.05 -7.67
CA GLU A 197 6.29 -11.82 -6.95
C GLU A 197 6.67 -13.00 -6.04
N SER A 198 5.68 -13.76 -5.53
CA SER A 198 5.90 -14.94 -4.68
C SER A 198 6.35 -16.17 -5.46
N ILE A 199 6.06 -16.23 -6.78
CA ILE A 199 6.55 -17.30 -7.66
C ILE A 199 7.99 -16.99 -8.03
N SER A 200 8.97 -17.43 -7.23
CA SER A 200 10.37 -17.30 -7.58
C SER A 200 10.70 -18.11 -8.84
N PHE A 201 10.80 -17.45 -9.98
CA PHE A 201 11.51 -18.03 -11.12
C PHE A 201 12.96 -18.27 -10.68
N LYS A 202 13.43 -19.51 -10.81
CA LYS A 202 14.81 -19.91 -10.55
C LYS A 202 15.76 -19.10 -11.44
N GLY A 203 16.24 -17.97 -10.95
CA GLY A 203 17.23 -17.09 -11.54
C GLY A 203 18.09 -16.44 -10.47
N PRO A 204 19.28 -15.86 -10.79
CA PRO A 204 20.19 -15.28 -9.81
C PRO A 204 19.74 -13.98 -9.17
N SER A 205 18.54 -13.48 -9.44
CA SER A 205 17.93 -12.38 -8.70
C SER A 205 17.37 -12.92 -7.39
N ALA A 206 17.99 -12.49 -6.29
CA ALA A 206 17.51 -12.74 -4.93
C ALA A 206 16.01 -12.42 -4.81
N THR A 207 15.30 -13.26 -4.04
CA THR A 207 13.90 -13.05 -3.62
C THR A 207 13.77 -11.63 -3.03
N ILE A 208 13.25 -10.69 -3.80
CA ILE A 208 13.26 -9.25 -3.44
C ILE A 208 12.26 -8.94 -2.33
N LYS A 209 11.29 -9.82 -2.06
CA LYS A 209 10.28 -9.61 -1.01
C LYS A 209 9.88 -10.91 -0.32
N SER A 210 10.50 -11.16 0.83
CA SER A 210 10.02 -12.15 1.82
C SER A 210 8.95 -11.57 2.77
N HIS A 211 8.37 -10.39 2.51
CA HIS A 211 7.69 -9.58 3.50
C HIS A 211 6.24 -9.19 3.18
N HIS A 212 5.66 -9.65 2.10
CA HIS A 212 4.24 -9.46 1.81
C HIS A 212 3.47 -10.76 2.05
N ASN A 213 2.68 -10.78 3.09
CA ASN A 213 1.53 -11.63 3.48
C ASN A 213 1.49 -13.13 3.09
N VAL A 214 2.31 -13.62 2.18
CA VAL A 214 2.21 -14.99 1.64
C VAL A 214 3.08 -16.02 2.40
N GLY A 215 3.95 -15.59 3.31
CA GLY A 215 4.90 -16.50 3.99
C GLY A 215 5.04 -16.33 5.50
N GLY A 216 4.23 -15.50 6.14
CA GLY A 216 4.43 -15.10 7.53
C GLY A 216 3.47 -15.70 8.56
N LEU A 217 2.48 -16.48 8.14
CA LEU A 217 1.60 -17.16 9.08
C LEU A 217 2.28 -18.43 9.61
N PRO A 218 2.22 -18.71 10.92
CA PRO A 218 2.72 -19.98 11.47
C PRO A 218 2.00 -21.15 10.80
N GLU A 219 2.76 -22.21 10.45
CA GLU A 219 2.20 -23.49 9.97
C GLU A 219 1.21 -24.13 10.97
N GLU A 220 1.18 -23.63 12.20
CA GLU A 220 0.32 -24.05 13.28
C GLU A 220 -1.10 -23.46 13.24
N MET A 221 -1.35 -22.42 12.42
CA MET A 221 -2.71 -21.94 12.20
C MET A 221 -3.44 -22.87 11.24
N ASN A 222 -4.27 -23.75 11.78
CA ASN A 222 -5.15 -24.66 11.02
C ASN A 222 -6.34 -23.90 10.37
N LEU A 223 -6.08 -22.73 9.76
CA LEU A 223 -7.09 -21.93 9.05
C LEU A 223 -6.86 -22.00 7.55
N ASP A 224 -7.91 -22.26 6.80
CA ASP A 224 -7.87 -22.18 5.35
C ASP A 224 -7.90 -20.71 4.88
N LEU A 225 -7.16 -20.38 3.82
CA LEU A 225 -7.10 -19.01 3.30
C LEU A 225 -8.29 -18.69 2.39
N ILE A 226 -8.85 -17.48 2.53
CA ILE A 226 -9.78 -16.87 1.57
C ILE A 226 -9.13 -15.59 1.03
N GLU A 227 -8.90 -15.54 -0.27
CA GLU A 227 -8.22 -14.46 -0.97
C GLU A 227 -9.07 -13.93 -2.13
N PRO A 228 -10.14 -13.18 -1.86
CA PRO A 228 -11.13 -12.84 -2.88
C PRO A 228 -10.60 -11.97 -4.01
N VAL A 229 -9.55 -11.20 -3.76
CA VAL A 229 -9.00 -10.19 -4.69
C VAL A 229 -7.66 -10.57 -5.31
N LYS A 230 -7.23 -11.85 -5.16
CA LYS A 230 -5.90 -12.32 -5.62
C LYS A 230 -5.66 -12.24 -7.12
N GLU A 231 -6.71 -12.09 -7.91
CA GLU A 231 -6.64 -11.94 -9.36
C GLU A 231 -6.71 -10.48 -9.82
N LEU A 232 -6.85 -9.53 -8.88
CA LEU A 232 -7.01 -8.11 -9.18
C LEU A 232 -5.71 -7.34 -9.03
N PHE A 233 -5.58 -6.32 -9.86
CA PHE A 233 -4.60 -5.26 -9.68
C PHE A 233 -5.13 -4.17 -8.72
N LYS A 234 -4.23 -3.34 -8.20
CA LYS A 234 -4.55 -2.32 -7.20
C LYS A 234 -5.62 -1.30 -7.63
N ASP A 235 -5.63 -0.92 -8.89
CA ASP A 235 -6.60 -0.02 -9.48
C ASP A 235 -7.98 -0.68 -9.63
N GLU A 236 -8.02 -1.98 -9.94
CA GLU A 236 -9.24 -2.77 -9.97
C GLU A 236 -9.84 -2.93 -8.57
N VAL A 237 -9.02 -3.22 -7.55
CA VAL A 237 -9.45 -3.26 -6.14
C VAL A 237 -10.05 -1.92 -5.71
N ARG A 238 -9.44 -0.80 -6.07
CA ARG A 238 -10.01 0.53 -5.80
C ARG A 238 -11.36 0.74 -6.48
N ASN A 239 -11.51 0.22 -7.70
CA ASN A 239 -12.77 0.31 -8.45
C ASN A 239 -13.87 -0.54 -7.82
N VAL A 240 -13.55 -1.77 -7.44
CA VAL A 240 -14.44 -2.65 -6.65
C VAL A 240 -14.82 -1.97 -5.32
N GLY A 241 -13.86 -1.37 -4.62
CA GLY A 241 -14.13 -0.63 -3.39
C GLY A 241 -15.11 0.53 -3.56
N ARG A 242 -15.04 1.29 -4.67
CA ARG A 242 -16.02 2.34 -4.98
C ARG A 242 -17.41 1.78 -5.23
N THR A 243 -17.49 0.68 -5.97
CA THR A 243 -18.77 0.01 -6.25
C THR A 243 -19.39 -0.55 -4.97
N LEU A 244 -18.60 -1.01 -4.01
CA LEU A 244 -19.03 -1.44 -2.67
C LEU A 244 -19.39 -0.26 -1.74
N GLY A 245 -19.24 0.99 -2.17
CA GLY A 245 -19.54 2.16 -1.34
C GLY A 245 -18.49 2.50 -0.28
N ILE A 246 -17.28 1.96 -0.38
CA ILE A 246 -16.18 2.30 0.54
C ILE A 246 -15.84 3.79 0.38
N PRO A 247 -15.72 4.54 1.49
CA PRO A 247 -15.43 5.97 1.45
C PRO A 247 -14.15 6.31 0.69
N GLU A 248 -14.18 7.37 -0.13
CA GLU A 248 -13.05 7.79 -0.96
C GLU A 248 -11.76 8.06 -0.14
N GLN A 249 -11.89 8.44 1.11
CA GLN A 249 -10.74 8.62 2.01
C GLN A 249 -9.94 7.34 2.25
N PHE A 250 -10.57 6.15 2.17
CA PHE A 250 -9.90 4.84 2.22
C PHE A 250 -9.36 4.45 0.85
N ILE A 251 -10.15 4.67 -0.20
CA ILE A 251 -9.77 4.35 -1.60
C ILE A 251 -8.52 5.12 -2.04
N LYS A 252 -8.44 6.41 -1.68
CA LYS A 252 -7.36 7.33 -2.05
C LYS A 252 -6.26 7.44 -1.01
N ARG A 253 -6.34 6.64 0.06
CA ARG A 253 -5.34 6.69 1.11
C ARG A 253 -3.96 6.40 0.54
N HIS A 254 -3.00 7.26 0.90
CA HIS A 254 -1.60 7.00 0.58
C HIS A 254 -1.14 5.67 1.18
N PRO A 255 -0.25 4.94 0.51
CA PRO A 255 0.34 3.74 1.09
C PRO A 255 0.92 4.02 2.47
N PHE A 256 0.64 3.09 3.40
CA PHE A 256 1.21 3.13 4.74
C PHE A 256 1.77 1.75 5.03
N PRO A 257 3.07 1.63 5.34
CA PRO A 257 3.71 0.35 5.45
C PRO A 257 3.28 -0.41 6.71
N GLY A 258 3.36 -1.75 6.68
CA GLY A 258 3.01 -2.58 7.83
C GLY A 258 3.74 -2.24 9.14
N PRO A 259 5.05 -1.90 9.11
CA PRO A 259 5.75 -1.42 10.31
C PRO A 259 5.31 -0.03 10.81
N GLY A 260 4.45 0.67 10.09
CA GLY A 260 3.92 1.97 10.48
C GLY A 260 5.01 3.03 10.62
N LEU A 261 4.89 3.86 11.65
CA LEU A 261 5.85 4.93 11.93
C LEU A 261 7.21 4.44 12.40
N ALA A 262 7.38 3.15 12.71
CA ALA A 262 8.66 2.60 13.18
C ALA A 262 9.81 2.80 12.18
N ILE A 263 9.54 2.67 10.87
CA ILE A 263 10.52 2.85 9.81
C ILE A 263 10.64 4.30 9.32
N ARG A 264 10.01 5.22 10.02
CA ARG A 264 10.12 6.67 9.82
C ARG A 264 10.81 7.37 10.98
N ILE A 265 11.26 6.60 11.98
CA ILE A 265 12.16 7.05 13.05
C ILE A 265 13.50 6.34 12.83
N ILE A 266 14.49 7.08 12.31
CA ILE A 266 15.82 6.57 11.94
C ILE A 266 16.70 6.44 13.21
N SER A 267 16.21 5.71 14.19
CA SER A 267 16.87 5.42 15.46
C SER A 267 16.03 4.41 16.25
N ASP A 268 16.35 4.21 17.52
CA ASP A 268 15.47 3.56 18.46
C ASP A 268 14.16 4.32 18.67
N ILE A 269 13.11 3.59 19.00
CA ILE A 269 11.76 4.11 19.11
C ILE A 269 11.42 4.35 20.58
N ASP A 270 10.97 5.55 20.88
CA ASP A 270 10.36 5.91 22.16
C ASP A 270 9.08 6.73 21.96
N LYS A 271 8.34 6.93 23.06
CA LYS A 271 7.07 7.64 23.01
C LYS A 271 7.22 9.08 22.53
N ASP A 272 8.25 9.79 22.97
CA ASP A 272 8.42 11.22 22.65
C ASP A 272 8.72 11.40 21.16
N LYS A 273 9.57 10.55 20.59
CA LYS A 273 9.87 10.55 19.13
C LYS A 273 8.63 10.19 18.30
N LEU A 274 7.84 9.21 18.76
CA LEU A 274 6.58 8.85 18.10
C LEU A 274 5.57 10.00 18.12
N ASP A 275 5.41 10.65 19.25
CA ASP A 275 4.49 11.77 19.37
C ASP A 275 4.92 12.96 18.52
N MET A 276 6.24 13.30 18.50
CA MET A 276 6.79 14.30 17.58
C MET A 276 6.52 13.97 16.12
N LEU A 277 6.77 12.71 15.73
CA LEU A 277 6.56 12.28 14.33
C LEU A 277 5.08 12.30 13.95
N ARG A 278 4.18 11.86 14.85
CA ARG A 278 2.73 11.92 14.63
C ARG A 278 2.22 13.32 14.39
N GLU A 279 2.65 14.27 15.24
CA GLU A 279 2.26 15.68 15.08
C GLU A 279 2.78 16.28 13.79
N ALA A 280 4.05 16.03 13.44
CA ALA A 280 4.65 16.53 12.20
C ALA A 280 3.99 15.92 10.95
N ASP A 281 3.72 14.61 10.95
CA ASP A 281 3.04 13.91 9.84
C ASP A 281 1.60 14.41 9.68
N ASP A 282 0.87 14.62 10.79
CA ASP A 282 -0.48 15.16 10.77
C ASP A 282 -0.53 16.58 10.15
N ILE A 283 0.38 17.45 10.54
CA ILE A 283 0.51 18.80 9.96
C ILE A 283 0.74 18.71 8.46
N PHE A 284 1.69 17.89 8.01
CA PHE A 284 2.02 17.76 6.58
C PHE A 284 0.86 17.24 5.77
N ILE A 285 0.25 16.14 6.19
CA ILE A 285 -0.90 15.51 5.49
C ILE A 285 -2.11 16.44 5.46
N ASN A 286 -2.43 17.13 6.57
CA ASN A 286 -3.55 18.05 6.62
C ASN A 286 -3.33 19.29 5.73
N GLU A 287 -2.12 19.83 5.66
CA GLU A 287 -1.83 20.93 4.75
C GLU A 287 -1.90 20.50 3.27
N LEU A 288 -1.46 19.27 2.93
CA LEU A 288 -1.66 18.72 1.57
C LEU A 288 -3.16 18.65 1.22
N ARG A 289 -4.00 18.14 2.13
CA ARG A 289 -5.45 18.08 1.92
C ARG A 289 -6.08 19.47 1.75
N LYS A 290 -5.75 20.41 2.64
CA LYS A 290 -6.25 21.79 2.59
C LYS A 290 -5.92 22.52 1.29
N LYS A 291 -4.78 22.20 0.68
CA LYS A 291 -4.33 22.81 -0.57
C LYS A 291 -4.72 22.02 -1.82
N GLY A 292 -5.42 20.89 -1.67
CA GLY A 292 -5.81 20.03 -2.78
C GLY A 292 -4.63 19.27 -3.42
N LEU A 293 -3.48 19.21 -2.73
CA LEU A 293 -2.25 18.57 -3.24
C LEU A 293 -2.17 17.08 -2.85
N TYR A 294 -3.03 16.62 -1.95
CA TYR A 294 -2.99 15.23 -1.45
C TYR A 294 -3.18 14.20 -2.57
N ASP A 295 -4.13 14.41 -3.46
CA ASP A 295 -4.43 13.51 -4.58
C ASP A 295 -3.42 13.64 -5.74
N GLU A 296 -2.55 14.68 -5.74
CA GLU A 296 -1.52 14.88 -6.77
C GLU A 296 -0.24 14.08 -6.49
N VAL A 297 -0.04 13.63 -5.26
CA VAL A 297 1.11 12.84 -4.84
C VAL A 297 0.71 11.39 -4.56
N TRP A 298 1.59 10.46 -4.91
CA TRP A 298 1.35 9.04 -4.69
C TRP A 298 1.51 8.65 -3.21
N GLN A 299 2.52 9.24 -2.54
CA GLN A 299 2.74 9.08 -1.10
C GLN A 299 3.44 10.32 -0.54
N ALA A 300 3.00 10.74 0.65
CA ALA A 300 3.64 11.78 1.44
C ALA A 300 3.84 11.29 2.87
N LEU A 301 4.98 11.64 3.46
CA LEU A 301 5.37 11.20 4.80
C LEU A 301 6.38 12.16 5.43
N VAL A 302 6.50 12.09 6.75
CA VAL A 302 7.57 12.73 7.51
C VAL A 302 8.49 11.66 8.09
N VAL A 303 9.79 11.92 8.10
CA VAL A 303 10.80 11.07 8.73
C VAL A 303 11.48 11.86 9.84
N LEU A 304 11.60 11.29 11.03
CA LEU A 304 12.35 11.87 12.13
C LEU A 304 13.81 11.39 12.06
N LEU A 305 14.72 12.33 11.80
CA LEU A 305 16.13 12.04 11.68
C LEU A 305 16.82 12.05 13.05
N PRO A 306 17.84 11.20 13.29
CA PRO A 306 18.59 11.15 14.54
C PRO A 306 19.57 12.33 14.68
N VAL A 307 19.46 13.33 13.82
CA VAL A 307 20.33 14.50 13.79
C VAL A 307 19.67 15.63 14.58
N GLN A 308 20.36 16.07 15.62
CA GLN A 308 19.98 17.28 16.34
C GLN A 308 20.77 18.46 15.81
N SER A 309 20.08 19.55 15.59
CA SER A 309 20.67 20.80 15.09
C SER A 309 20.51 21.93 16.08
N VAL A 310 21.44 22.90 16.02
CA VAL A 310 21.33 24.13 16.80
C VAL A 310 20.16 24.95 16.26
N GLY A 311 19.27 25.36 17.15
CA GLY A 311 18.21 26.33 16.90
C GLY A 311 18.32 27.52 17.87
N VAL A 312 17.58 28.56 17.57
CA VAL A 312 17.39 29.71 18.45
C VAL A 312 15.89 29.89 18.61
N MET A 313 15.39 29.74 19.84
CA MET A 313 13.99 29.99 20.18
C MET A 313 13.95 31.07 21.29
N GLY A 314 13.49 32.28 20.93
CA GLY A 314 13.63 33.41 21.78
C GLY A 314 15.11 33.75 21.99
N ASP A 315 15.55 33.87 23.24
CA ASP A 315 16.95 34.18 23.61
C ASP A 315 17.80 32.95 23.93
N GLU A 316 17.23 31.72 23.79
CA GLU A 316 17.92 30.50 24.15
C GLU A 316 18.35 29.67 22.92
N ARG A 317 19.51 28.99 23.06
CA ARG A 317 19.94 27.99 22.08
C ARG A 317 19.24 26.68 22.39
N THR A 318 18.67 26.04 21.36
CA THR A 318 18.07 24.72 21.44
C THR A 318 18.89 23.70 20.64
N TYR A 319 18.83 22.43 21.05
CA TYR A 319 19.33 21.29 20.28
C TYR A 319 18.18 20.33 20.10
N GLU A 320 17.60 20.31 18.90
CA GLU A 320 16.39 19.57 18.62
C GLU A 320 16.51 18.82 17.30
N TYR A 321 15.60 17.88 17.09
CA TYR A 321 15.62 16.99 15.94
C TYR A 321 15.33 17.72 14.62
N THR A 322 15.73 17.04 13.54
CA THR A 322 15.42 17.43 12.16
C THR A 322 14.33 16.51 11.62
N ALA A 323 13.27 17.07 11.06
CA ALA A 323 12.25 16.34 10.32
C ALA A 323 12.51 16.44 8.81
N ALA A 324 12.48 15.32 8.10
CA ALA A 324 12.54 15.29 6.65
C ALA A 324 11.13 15.05 6.08
N LEU A 325 10.64 15.99 5.28
CA LEU A 325 9.44 15.81 4.48
C LEU A 325 9.80 15.02 3.22
N ARG A 326 8.99 14.05 2.87
CA ARG A 326 9.09 13.35 1.60
C ARG A 326 7.73 13.25 0.95
N ALA A 327 7.62 13.63 -0.30
CA ALA A 327 6.46 13.41 -1.14
C ALA A 327 6.95 12.94 -2.50
N VAL A 328 6.30 11.92 -3.04
CA VAL A 328 6.69 11.32 -4.32
C VAL A 328 5.49 11.17 -5.26
N THR A 329 5.77 11.26 -6.54
CA THR A 329 4.86 10.88 -7.61
C THR A 329 5.31 9.53 -8.16
N SER A 330 4.36 8.65 -8.42
CA SER A 330 4.60 7.31 -8.98
C SER A 330 3.33 6.80 -9.65
N VAL A 331 3.47 5.80 -10.50
CA VAL A 331 2.33 5.07 -11.08
C VAL A 331 2.12 3.74 -10.36
N ASP A 332 3.19 3.03 -10.08
CA ASP A 332 3.17 1.64 -9.59
C ASP A 332 4.04 1.40 -8.35
N GLY A 333 4.75 2.43 -7.86
CA GLY A 333 5.69 2.33 -6.75
C GLY A 333 7.03 1.69 -7.12
N MET A 334 7.21 1.16 -8.34
CA MET A 334 8.49 0.60 -8.78
C MET A 334 9.51 1.69 -9.07
N THR A 335 9.07 2.74 -9.76
CA THR A 335 9.83 3.97 -9.96
C THR A 335 9.06 5.14 -9.36
N ALA A 336 9.77 6.09 -8.79
CA ALA A 336 9.17 7.29 -8.22
C ALA A 336 10.09 8.50 -8.40
N ASP A 337 9.48 9.64 -8.62
CA ASP A 337 10.18 10.92 -8.57
C ASP A 337 9.67 11.74 -7.38
N TRP A 338 10.50 12.66 -6.88
CA TRP A 338 10.05 13.55 -5.82
C TRP A 338 8.98 14.52 -6.34
N ALA A 339 7.98 14.82 -5.53
CA ALA A 339 6.91 15.71 -5.90
C ALA A 339 7.37 17.18 -5.85
N HIS A 340 7.14 17.93 -6.93
CA HIS A 340 7.48 19.35 -7.02
C HIS A 340 6.45 20.22 -6.27
N LEU A 341 6.41 20.09 -4.94
CA LEU A 341 5.49 20.88 -4.11
C LEU A 341 5.87 22.39 -4.16
N PRO A 342 4.89 23.30 -4.17
CA PRO A 342 5.16 24.74 -4.21
C PRO A 342 6.00 25.19 -3.01
N HIS A 343 7.04 26.01 -3.24
CA HIS A 343 7.88 26.55 -2.15
C HIS A 343 7.08 27.27 -1.05
N PRO A 344 6.04 28.09 -1.37
CA PRO A 344 5.20 28.69 -0.32
C PRO A 344 4.48 27.67 0.53
N PHE A 345 4.07 26.51 -0.04
CA PHE A 345 3.47 25.42 0.70
C PHE A 345 4.47 24.79 1.66
N LEU A 346 5.68 24.45 1.17
CA LEU A 346 6.76 23.91 2.02
C LEU A 346 7.13 24.86 3.16
N ALA A 347 7.14 26.15 2.91
CA ALA A 347 7.38 27.16 3.93
C ALA A 347 6.30 27.17 5.03
N ILE A 348 5.01 27.04 4.66
CA ILE A 348 3.90 26.93 5.62
C ILE A 348 4.06 25.68 6.47
N VAL A 349 4.28 24.51 5.85
CA VAL A 349 4.45 23.24 6.57
C VAL A 349 5.64 23.31 7.53
N SER A 350 6.80 23.79 7.04
CA SER A 350 8.00 23.95 7.86
C SER A 350 7.76 24.85 9.07
N ASN A 351 7.15 26.01 8.86
CA ASN A 351 6.85 26.94 9.94
C ASN A 351 5.89 26.35 10.97
N ARG A 352 4.86 25.64 10.51
CA ARG A 352 3.91 24.97 11.41
C ARG A 352 4.59 23.89 12.23
N ILE A 353 5.37 23.00 11.61
CA ILE A 353 6.07 21.92 12.33
C ILE A 353 7.00 22.52 13.39
N ILE A 354 7.83 23.50 13.04
CA ILE A 354 8.79 24.12 13.97
C ILE A 354 8.08 24.81 15.14
N ASN A 355 6.94 25.45 14.91
CA ASN A 355 6.24 26.21 15.97
C ASN A 355 5.29 25.37 16.80
N GLU A 356 4.70 24.31 16.23
CA GLU A 356 3.65 23.51 16.88
C GLU A 356 4.20 22.20 17.48
N VAL A 357 5.32 21.65 16.95
CA VAL A 357 5.89 20.37 17.40
C VAL A 357 7.16 20.62 18.22
N ARG A 358 7.06 20.47 19.52
CA ARG A 358 8.23 20.60 20.42
C ARG A 358 9.24 19.49 20.14
N GLY A 359 10.51 19.83 20.07
CA GLY A 359 11.61 18.89 19.84
C GLY A 359 12.05 18.83 18.36
N ILE A 360 11.42 19.60 17.45
CA ILE A 360 11.84 19.75 16.06
C ILE A 360 12.10 21.23 15.79
N ASN A 361 13.35 21.57 15.42
CA ASN A 361 13.74 22.93 15.07
C ASN A 361 14.21 23.10 13.62
N ARG A 362 14.17 22.01 12.84
CA ARG A 362 14.59 22.03 11.43
C ARG A 362 13.73 21.09 10.59
N VAL A 363 13.36 21.59 9.41
CA VAL A 363 12.64 20.81 8.40
C VAL A 363 13.43 20.84 7.10
N VAL A 364 13.61 19.68 6.47
CA VAL A 364 14.24 19.51 5.15
C VAL A 364 13.25 18.80 4.21
N TYR A 365 13.47 18.95 2.90
CA TYR A 365 12.67 18.26 1.89
C TYR A 365 13.56 17.31 1.09
N ASP A 366 13.19 16.03 1.02
CA ASP A 366 13.93 15.01 0.27
C ASP A 366 13.54 15.05 -1.21
N ILE A 367 14.52 15.34 -2.06
CA ILE A 367 14.39 15.48 -3.52
C ILE A 367 15.01 14.30 -4.28
N SER A 368 15.10 13.14 -3.65
CA SER A 368 15.68 11.94 -4.24
C SER A 368 14.67 11.13 -5.04
N SER A 369 15.04 10.68 -6.24
CA SER A 369 14.22 9.80 -7.08
C SER A 369 14.48 8.32 -6.77
N LYS A 370 13.53 7.45 -7.05
CA LYS A 370 13.67 5.99 -7.00
C LYS A 370 13.72 5.42 -8.42
N PRO A 371 14.79 4.73 -8.83
CA PRO A 371 16.06 4.55 -8.14
C PRO A 371 16.91 5.84 -8.14
N PRO A 372 18.02 5.96 -7.37
CA PRO A 372 18.61 4.91 -6.51
C PRO A 372 18.02 4.84 -5.10
N SER A 373 17.31 5.88 -4.64
CA SER A 373 16.70 5.82 -3.30
C SER A 373 15.43 4.95 -3.30
N THR A 374 14.92 4.66 -2.10
CA THR A 374 13.60 4.05 -1.89
C THR A 374 12.54 5.12 -1.61
N ILE A 375 11.27 4.75 -1.53
CA ILE A 375 10.21 5.71 -1.16
C ILE A 375 10.25 5.93 0.35
N GLU A 376 10.17 4.87 1.16
CA GLU A 376 10.45 4.92 2.59
C GLU A 376 11.98 5.01 2.82
N TRP A 377 12.41 5.55 3.95
CA TRP A 377 13.84 5.71 4.27
C TRP A 377 14.46 4.46 4.90
N GLU A 378 13.67 3.67 5.62
CA GLU A 378 14.07 2.37 6.19
C GLU A 378 13.25 1.21 5.62
#